data_7be99697fcef7bc76b16961cf9d8da4e
#
_entry.id   7be99697fcef7bc76b16961cf9d8da4e
#
_cell.length_a   1.000
_cell.length_b   1.000
_cell.length_c   1.000
_cell.angle_alpha   90.00
_cell.angle_beta   90.00
_cell.angle_gamma   90.00
#
_symmetry.space_group_name_H-M   'P 1'
#
loop_
_entity.id
_entity.type
_entity.pdbx_description
1 polymer ?
#
loop_
_entity_poly.entity_id
_entity_poly.type
_entity_poly.pdbx_seq_one_letter_code
_entity_poly.pdbx_strand_id
1 'polypeptide(L)'
;MIILRNIDFRRGSKLLLQGANATIQPGQRLALIGANGCGKSSLFSLLLGELGADAGDIEGMNTLRLSHMAQEIHATSLPAGEYIWRGDALLGRLHDEVAALEAAGEFDKTASVHTQLEEIDGYSAERRAQRLLQGLGFAEDAAGRSVSEFSGGWRIRLNLARALMTPSDILLLDEPTNHLDLDATLWLQQWLQQYGGTLLMISHDRDFIDATCERILHIEQKQLFTYKGNYSDFERLRAERLANQQANYDKQQRRIAEIDDFVRRFRYKATKAKQAQSRLKELERMQSLAPAHADSPFDFSFPAPPRSSDPLLRLDEAMLGYGGVTVLSGVDIQLRPGSRYGLLGRNGAGKSTLLKSLIGELPLLGGTRIVGEHVSIGYFDQQQLEALDMQASPVLHLQRLSPDAREQDILNFLGGFNFRGDAATAAVAPFSGGEKARLALAMVVWQKPNLLVLDEPTNHLDLEMRHAMEVALQAYEGALVLVSHDRHMLRNTAEELLLVHDGQVEEYTEDLEGYERWILSSYRQTEKRDAGTTDTSRKEKRQQAATLREKLKPLQKQLNKTEADMSKVSLAMHDVRTQLENNDLYTEDHRQTLADLLKREGELKVRAEELDEIWLDQQQVLEELSQ
;
A
#
# COMPACT_ATOMS: atom_id res chain seq x y z
N MET A 1 -0.07 22.62 -4.13
CA MET A 1 1.39 22.74 -3.91
C MET A 1 1.63 22.79 -2.41
N ILE A 2 2.56 21.97 -1.90
CA ILE A 2 2.96 21.96 -0.48
C ILE A 2 4.36 22.56 -0.37
N ILE A 3 4.56 23.47 0.57
CA ILE A 3 5.86 24.11 0.82
C ILE A 3 6.20 23.95 2.29
N LEU A 4 7.33 23.29 2.55
CA LEU A 4 7.96 23.23 3.87
C LEU A 4 9.03 24.32 3.92
N ARG A 5 8.96 25.21 4.92
CA ARG A 5 9.91 26.32 5.10
C ARG A 5 10.58 26.26 6.45
N ASN A 6 11.90 26.07 6.45
CA ASN A 6 12.76 26.08 7.63
C ASN A 6 12.22 25.22 8.78
N ILE A 7 11.79 24.00 8.45
CA ILE A 7 11.19 23.09 9.42
C ILE A 7 12.24 22.55 10.38
N ASP A 8 12.05 22.84 11.67
CA ASP A 8 12.70 22.12 12.77
C ASP A 8 11.69 21.17 13.39
N PHE A 9 12.11 19.94 13.58
CA PHE A 9 11.20 18.90 14.09
C PHE A 9 11.92 17.89 14.98
N ARG A 10 11.35 17.66 16.17
CA ARG A 10 11.84 16.67 17.15
C ARG A 10 10.78 15.64 17.48
N ARG A 11 11.25 14.46 17.83
CA ARG A 11 10.40 13.43 18.45
C ARG A 11 11.02 13.06 19.81
N GLY A 12 10.37 13.51 20.89
CA GLY A 12 10.96 13.46 22.23
C GLY A 12 12.25 14.29 22.30
N SER A 13 13.35 13.70 22.74
CA SER A 13 14.66 14.36 22.81
C SER A 13 15.45 14.37 21.50
N LYS A 14 15.03 13.59 20.49
CA LYS A 14 15.77 13.41 19.23
C LYS A 14 15.38 14.45 18.20
N LEU A 15 16.33 15.28 17.75
CA LEU A 15 16.16 16.21 16.63
C LEU A 15 16.22 15.41 15.32
N LEU A 16 15.13 15.42 14.55
CA LEU A 16 14.97 14.69 13.29
C LEU A 16 15.21 15.56 12.05
N LEU A 17 14.69 16.79 12.06
CA LEU A 17 14.89 17.77 10.98
C LEU A 17 15.35 19.09 11.56
N GLN A 18 16.21 19.80 10.82
CA GLN A 18 16.75 21.11 11.19
C GLN A 18 16.85 22.02 9.97
N GLY A 19 16.06 23.11 9.96
CA GLY A 19 16.03 24.07 8.86
C GLY A 19 15.63 23.42 7.51
N ALA A 20 14.79 22.39 7.56
CA ALA A 20 14.46 21.60 6.38
C ALA A 20 13.53 22.38 5.44
N ASN A 21 13.84 22.36 4.15
CA ASN A 21 13.05 23.01 3.10
C ASN A 21 12.74 22.00 2.00
N ALA A 22 11.47 21.97 1.56
CA ALA A 22 11.05 21.16 0.42
C ALA A 22 9.81 21.77 -0.25
N THR A 23 9.65 21.49 -1.55
CA THR A 23 8.46 21.90 -2.30
C THR A 23 7.94 20.71 -3.09
N ILE A 24 6.65 20.38 -2.90
CA ILE A 24 5.95 19.31 -3.59
C ILE A 24 4.89 19.94 -4.50
N GLN A 25 5.03 19.72 -5.81
CA GLN A 25 4.07 20.23 -6.79
C GLN A 25 2.88 19.28 -6.95
N PRO A 26 1.68 19.76 -7.32
CA PRO A 26 0.56 18.92 -7.63
C PRO A 26 0.87 17.91 -8.74
N GLY A 27 0.37 16.69 -8.61
CA GLY A 27 0.55 15.62 -9.59
C GLY A 27 1.94 14.99 -9.64
N GLN A 28 2.86 15.37 -8.74
CA GLN A 28 4.17 14.73 -8.66
C GLN A 28 4.11 13.41 -7.90
N ARG A 29 4.95 12.46 -8.31
CA ARG A 29 5.18 11.18 -7.62
C ARG A 29 6.57 11.20 -7.00
N LEU A 30 6.61 11.23 -5.66
CA LEU A 30 7.84 11.34 -4.88
C LEU A 30 8.03 10.11 -3.98
N ALA A 31 9.26 9.62 -3.90
CA ALA A 31 9.66 8.71 -2.83
C ALA A 31 10.44 9.46 -1.75
N LEU A 32 10.05 9.24 -0.49
CA LEU A 32 10.76 9.72 0.69
C LEU A 32 11.70 8.62 1.19
N ILE A 33 12.99 8.85 1.08
CA ILE A 33 14.02 7.88 1.45
C ILE A 33 14.96 8.42 2.54
N GLY A 34 15.69 7.51 3.18
CA GLY A 34 16.68 7.81 4.23
C GLY A 34 16.83 6.64 5.18
N ALA A 35 17.87 6.64 6.00
CA ALA A 35 18.18 5.60 6.98
C ALA A 35 17.01 5.33 7.94
N ASN A 36 16.97 4.13 8.53
CA ASN A 36 15.95 3.82 9.54
C ASN A 36 16.08 4.75 10.75
N GLY A 37 14.95 5.26 11.24
CA GLY A 37 14.90 6.19 12.37
C GLY A 37 15.37 7.63 12.06
N CYS A 38 15.54 8.02 10.77
CA CYS A 38 15.84 9.39 10.36
C CYS A 38 14.64 10.34 10.41
N GLY A 39 13.40 9.80 10.54
CA GLY A 39 12.18 10.60 10.69
C GLY A 39 11.22 10.56 9.53
N LYS A 40 11.30 9.57 8.61
CA LYS A 40 10.38 9.43 7.46
C LYS A 40 8.91 9.40 7.87
N SER A 41 8.49 8.44 8.70
CA SER A 41 7.10 8.34 9.18
C SER A 41 6.70 9.54 10.06
N SER A 42 7.67 10.14 10.78
CA SER A 42 7.41 11.35 11.56
C SER A 42 7.12 12.56 10.65
N LEU A 43 7.76 12.65 9.49
CA LEU A 43 7.43 13.67 8.48
C LEU A 43 6.01 13.44 7.91
N PHE A 44 5.58 12.18 7.75
CA PHE A 44 4.19 11.88 7.38
C PHE A 44 3.21 12.33 8.45
N SER A 45 3.44 12.02 9.73
CA SER A 45 2.60 12.50 10.83
C SER A 45 2.57 14.03 10.92
N LEU A 46 3.66 14.71 10.57
CA LEU A 46 3.71 16.17 10.47
C LEU A 46 2.83 16.70 9.31
N LEU A 47 2.88 16.05 8.14
CA LEU A 47 2.03 16.39 7.00
C LEU A 47 0.54 16.06 7.26
N LEU A 48 0.24 15.02 8.04
CA LEU A 48 -1.13 14.69 8.45
C LEU A 48 -1.69 15.66 9.52
N GLY A 49 -0.83 16.51 10.09
CA GLY A 49 -1.22 17.42 11.18
C GLY A 49 -1.38 16.73 12.53
N GLU A 50 -0.95 15.48 12.67
CA GLU A 50 -0.93 14.72 13.94
C GLU A 50 0.17 15.23 14.88
N LEU A 51 1.25 15.76 14.31
CA LEU A 51 2.37 16.35 15.02
C LEU A 51 2.60 17.79 14.53
N GLY A 52 3.06 18.66 15.41
CA GLY A 52 3.44 20.03 15.09
C GLY A 52 4.95 20.16 14.85
N ALA A 53 5.36 21.09 13.98
CA ALA A 53 6.76 21.49 13.86
C ALA A 53 7.19 22.33 15.08
N ASP A 54 8.45 22.18 15.53
CA ASP A 54 9.02 23.03 16.59
C ASP A 54 9.28 24.46 16.08
N ALA A 55 9.66 24.59 14.79
CA ALA A 55 9.82 25.87 14.08
C ALA A 55 9.58 25.69 12.59
N GLY A 56 9.29 26.79 11.90
CA GLY A 56 8.98 26.82 10.48
C GLY A 56 7.50 26.61 10.19
N ASP A 57 7.15 26.66 8.90
CA ASP A 57 5.76 26.65 8.43
C ASP A 57 5.56 25.62 7.31
N ILE A 58 4.35 25.01 7.28
CA ILE A 58 3.88 24.15 6.19
C ILE A 58 2.70 24.86 5.51
N GLU A 59 2.91 25.24 4.27
CA GLU A 59 1.88 25.91 3.47
C GLU A 59 1.20 24.92 2.51
N GLY A 60 -0.09 25.15 2.23
CA GLY A 60 -0.83 24.48 1.17
C GLY A 60 -1.55 23.19 1.56
N MET A 61 -1.54 22.79 2.85
CA MET A 61 -2.19 21.57 3.32
C MET A 61 -3.71 21.72 3.54
N ASN A 62 -4.16 22.89 4.01
CA ASN A 62 -5.53 23.11 4.49
C ASN A 62 -6.63 22.96 3.43
N THR A 63 -6.29 23.00 2.14
CA THR A 63 -7.25 22.93 1.04
C THR A 63 -7.22 21.59 0.30
N LEU A 64 -6.36 20.66 0.71
CA LEU A 64 -6.12 19.41 0.01
C LEU A 64 -6.74 18.23 0.75
N ARG A 65 -7.40 17.34 0.00
CA ARG A 65 -7.89 16.07 0.54
C ARG A 65 -6.72 15.09 0.64
N LEU A 66 -6.47 14.64 1.85
CA LEU A 66 -5.42 13.69 2.17
C LEU A 66 -6.00 12.29 2.30
N SER A 67 -5.35 11.32 1.67
CA SER A 67 -5.51 9.92 1.99
C SER A 67 -4.18 9.35 2.45
N HIS A 68 -4.20 8.49 3.44
CA HIS A 68 -3.01 7.83 3.94
C HIS A 68 -3.29 6.39 4.36
N MET A 69 -2.26 5.59 4.31
CA MET A 69 -2.29 4.24 4.85
C MET A 69 -1.94 4.30 6.34
N ALA A 70 -2.92 4.04 7.21
CA ALA A 70 -2.68 3.96 8.66
C ALA A 70 -1.84 2.72 9.02
N GLN A 71 -0.97 2.84 10.03
CA GLN A 71 -0.08 1.73 10.44
C GLN A 71 -0.82 0.64 11.22
N GLU A 72 -1.88 1.00 11.93
CA GLU A 72 -2.68 0.05 12.73
C GLU A 72 -4.15 0.07 12.32
N ILE A 73 -4.76 -1.09 12.29
CA ILE A 73 -6.20 -1.27 12.04
C ILE A 73 -6.82 -1.98 13.24
N HIS A 74 -7.79 -1.33 13.87
CA HIS A 74 -8.63 -1.98 14.85
C HIS A 74 -9.51 -3.02 14.15
N ALA A 75 -9.58 -4.22 14.73
CA ALA A 75 -10.48 -5.25 14.26
C ALA A 75 -11.92 -4.74 14.33
N THR A 76 -12.64 -4.78 13.21
CA THR A 76 -14.05 -4.40 13.11
C THR A 76 -14.85 -5.55 12.53
N SER A 77 -16.13 -5.62 12.88
CA SER A 77 -17.07 -6.60 12.34
C SER A 77 -17.61 -6.25 10.94
N LEU A 78 -17.23 -5.09 10.40
CA LEU A 78 -17.65 -4.69 9.04
C LEU A 78 -17.15 -5.68 8.00
N PRO A 79 -17.93 -5.97 6.93
CA PRO A 79 -17.46 -6.67 5.75
C PRO A 79 -16.29 -5.93 5.09
N ALA A 80 -15.31 -6.67 4.58
CA ALA A 80 -14.10 -6.05 4.00
C ALA A 80 -14.40 -5.12 2.82
N GLY A 81 -15.36 -5.46 1.96
CA GLY A 81 -15.82 -4.59 0.88
C GLY A 81 -16.36 -3.27 1.40
N GLU A 82 -17.21 -3.32 2.41
CA GLU A 82 -17.80 -2.15 3.05
C GLU A 82 -16.75 -1.30 3.77
N TYR A 83 -15.82 -1.92 4.48
CA TYR A 83 -14.70 -1.25 5.13
C TYR A 83 -13.88 -0.42 4.13
N ILE A 84 -13.68 -0.93 2.91
CA ILE A 84 -12.90 -0.25 1.86
C ILE A 84 -13.67 0.95 1.32
N TRP A 85 -14.93 0.78 0.85
CA TRP A 85 -15.64 1.90 0.24
C TRP A 85 -16.07 2.98 1.25
N ARG A 86 -16.23 2.64 2.54
CA ARG A 86 -16.38 3.62 3.64
C ARG A 86 -15.10 4.44 3.90
N GLY A 87 -13.99 4.16 3.23
CA GLY A 87 -12.83 5.06 3.16
C GLY A 87 -13.19 6.42 2.58
N ASP A 88 -14.11 6.47 1.62
CA ASP A 88 -14.76 7.70 1.20
C ASP A 88 -15.85 8.11 2.21
N ALA A 89 -15.51 9.09 3.06
CA ALA A 89 -16.41 9.54 4.13
C ALA A 89 -17.71 10.17 3.59
N LEU A 90 -17.70 10.75 2.38
CA LEU A 90 -18.90 11.29 1.75
C LEU A 90 -19.82 10.14 1.32
N LEU A 91 -19.26 9.15 0.65
CA LEU A 91 -19.98 7.96 0.21
C LEU A 91 -20.61 7.22 1.40
N GLY A 92 -19.83 7.01 2.48
CA GLY A 92 -20.32 6.38 3.70
C GLY A 92 -21.51 7.11 4.31
N ARG A 93 -21.44 8.44 4.41
CA ARG A 93 -22.55 9.25 4.93
C ARG A 93 -23.79 9.18 4.08
N LEU A 94 -23.66 9.25 2.75
CA LEU A 94 -24.81 9.18 1.84
C LEU A 94 -25.49 7.82 1.91
N HIS A 95 -24.76 6.71 2.03
CA HIS A 95 -25.34 5.39 2.23
C HIS A 95 -26.09 5.27 3.57
N ASP A 96 -25.51 5.79 4.66
CA ASP A 96 -26.17 5.80 5.97
C ASP A 96 -27.42 6.68 5.95
N GLU A 97 -27.42 7.81 5.22
CA GLU A 97 -28.55 8.70 5.05
C GLU A 97 -29.67 8.05 4.25
N VAL A 98 -29.36 7.35 3.15
CA VAL A 98 -30.35 6.56 2.38
C VAL A 98 -31.03 5.55 3.31
N ALA A 99 -30.24 4.74 4.04
CA ALA A 99 -30.79 3.72 4.93
C ALA A 99 -31.70 4.33 6.02
N ALA A 100 -31.33 5.49 6.58
CA ALA A 100 -32.13 6.19 7.59
C ALA A 100 -33.44 6.75 7.02
N LEU A 101 -33.40 7.34 5.82
CA LEU A 101 -34.56 7.92 5.16
C LEU A 101 -35.55 6.83 4.67
N GLU A 102 -35.04 5.73 4.14
CA GLU A 102 -35.87 4.56 3.78
C GLU A 102 -36.58 3.98 5.00
N ALA A 103 -35.86 3.83 6.13
CA ALA A 103 -36.43 3.37 7.38
C ALA A 103 -37.51 4.35 7.93
N ALA A 104 -37.39 5.65 7.64
CA ALA A 104 -38.34 6.68 8.02
C ALA A 104 -39.51 6.84 7.03
N GLY A 105 -39.44 6.22 5.84
CA GLY A 105 -40.45 6.33 4.77
C GLY A 105 -40.47 7.68 4.05
N GLU A 106 -39.36 8.44 4.10
CA GLU A 106 -39.25 9.77 3.49
C GLU A 106 -38.73 9.71 2.02
N PHE A 107 -39.54 9.15 1.12
CA PHE A 107 -39.15 8.86 -0.27
C PHE A 107 -38.68 10.06 -1.08
N ASP A 108 -39.26 11.24 -0.88
CA ASP A 108 -38.88 12.46 -1.62
C ASP A 108 -37.44 12.89 -1.29
N LYS A 109 -37.03 12.77 -0.02
CA LYS A 109 -35.65 13.10 0.39
C LYS A 109 -34.67 12.01 -0.06
N THR A 110 -35.10 10.75 -0.01
CA THR A 110 -34.30 9.63 -0.50
C THR A 110 -33.91 9.82 -1.97
N ALA A 111 -34.83 10.29 -2.82
CA ALA A 111 -34.52 10.57 -4.22
C ALA A 111 -33.41 11.61 -4.42
N SER A 112 -33.35 12.63 -3.56
CA SER A 112 -32.28 13.64 -3.63
C SER A 112 -30.91 13.09 -3.23
N VAL A 113 -30.85 12.18 -2.26
CA VAL A 113 -29.62 11.52 -1.83
C VAL A 113 -29.13 10.54 -2.90
N HIS A 114 -30.05 9.82 -3.56
CA HIS A 114 -29.70 8.97 -4.70
C HIS A 114 -29.09 9.76 -5.86
N THR A 115 -29.57 10.98 -6.12
CA THR A 115 -28.96 11.87 -7.13
C THR A 115 -27.53 12.25 -6.75
N GLN A 116 -27.28 12.55 -5.46
CA GLN A 116 -25.93 12.83 -4.98
C GLN A 116 -25.00 11.60 -5.09
N LEU A 117 -25.52 10.39 -4.78
CA LEU A 117 -24.78 9.15 -4.99
C LEU A 117 -24.44 8.91 -6.46
N GLU A 118 -25.35 9.25 -7.38
CA GLU A 118 -25.09 9.15 -8.82
C GLU A 118 -24.02 10.14 -9.29
N GLU A 119 -24.05 11.37 -8.80
CA GLU A 119 -23.05 12.41 -9.11
C GLU A 119 -21.62 12.02 -8.72
N ILE A 120 -21.45 11.29 -7.61
CA ILE A 120 -20.12 10.81 -7.14
C ILE A 120 -19.78 9.40 -7.63
N ASP A 121 -20.54 8.82 -8.56
CA ASP A 121 -20.41 7.43 -9.01
C ASP A 121 -20.44 6.42 -7.84
N GLY A 122 -21.28 6.69 -6.83
CA GLY A 122 -21.38 5.92 -5.59
C GLY A 122 -21.81 4.47 -5.83
N TYR A 123 -22.67 4.21 -6.81
CA TYR A 123 -23.13 2.85 -7.17
C TYR A 123 -22.05 1.94 -7.75
N SER A 124 -20.92 2.50 -8.20
CA SER A 124 -19.76 1.70 -8.63
C SER A 124 -18.81 1.33 -7.50
N ALA A 125 -19.05 1.84 -6.28
CA ALA A 125 -18.13 1.74 -5.16
C ALA A 125 -17.80 0.29 -4.75
N GLU A 126 -18.81 -0.58 -4.67
CA GLU A 126 -18.62 -2.00 -4.36
C GLU A 126 -17.75 -2.69 -5.41
N ARG A 127 -17.97 -2.40 -6.68
CA ARG A 127 -17.16 -2.95 -7.78
C ARG A 127 -15.73 -2.42 -7.74
N ARG A 128 -15.55 -1.13 -7.43
CA ARG A 128 -14.20 -0.55 -7.24
C ARG A 128 -13.49 -1.21 -6.07
N ALA A 129 -14.18 -1.39 -4.93
CA ALA A 129 -13.64 -2.09 -3.76
C ALA A 129 -13.25 -3.54 -4.09
N GLN A 130 -14.09 -4.25 -4.83
CA GLN A 130 -13.80 -5.63 -5.25
C GLN A 130 -12.57 -5.72 -6.16
N ARG A 131 -12.40 -4.78 -7.10
CA ARG A 131 -11.19 -4.70 -7.94
C ARG A 131 -9.93 -4.44 -7.11
N LEU A 132 -10.01 -3.57 -6.11
CA LEU A 132 -8.90 -3.31 -5.20
C LEU A 132 -8.54 -4.57 -4.39
N LEU A 133 -9.54 -5.31 -3.90
CA LEU A 133 -9.33 -6.59 -3.21
C LEU A 133 -8.64 -7.62 -4.12
N GLN A 134 -9.17 -7.84 -5.31
CA GLN A 134 -8.58 -8.79 -6.28
C GLN A 134 -7.14 -8.42 -6.65
N GLY A 135 -6.89 -7.13 -6.94
CA GLY A 135 -5.56 -6.63 -7.27
C GLY A 135 -4.55 -6.79 -6.15
N LEU A 136 -4.97 -6.73 -4.89
CA LEU A 136 -4.14 -6.95 -3.70
C LEU A 136 -4.09 -8.43 -3.28
N GLY A 137 -4.59 -9.35 -4.11
CA GLY A 137 -4.44 -10.80 -3.94
C GLY A 137 -5.46 -11.45 -3.01
N PHE A 138 -6.57 -10.78 -2.68
CA PHE A 138 -7.64 -11.39 -1.89
C PHE A 138 -8.46 -12.39 -2.72
N ALA A 139 -9.03 -13.38 -2.05
CA ALA A 139 -9.96 -14.33 -2.65
C ALA A 139 -11.27 -13.63 -3.05
N GLU A 140 -12.02 -14.22 -3.98
CA GLU A 140 -13.27 -13.63 -4.51
C GLU A 140 -14.34 -13.40 -3.44
N ASP A 141 -14.40 -14.27 -2.42
CA ASP A 141 -15.34 -14.21 -1.30
C ASP A 141 -14.95 -13.20 -0.22
N ALA A 142 -13.74 -12.66 -0.27
CA ALA A 142 -13.17 -11.80 0.77
C ALA A 142 -13.99 -10.53 1.05
N ALA A 143 -14.67 -9.99 0.05
CA ALA A 143 -15.47 -8.77 0.21
C ALA A 143 -16.59 -8.90 1.26
N GLY A 144 -17.17 -10.09 1.39
CA GLY A 144 -18.24 -10.39 2.35
C GLY A 144 -17.75 -10.79 3.75
N ARG A 145 -16.46 -11.10 3.93
CA ARG A 145 -15.90 -11.53 5.21
C ARG A 145 -15.61 -10.36 6.12
N SER A 146 -15.78 -10.57 7.44
CA SER A 146 -15.47 -9.55 8.44
C SER A 146 -13.97 -9.22 8.47
N VAL A 147 -13.63 -7.92 8.64
CA VAL A 147 -12.24 -7.47 8.79
C VAL A 147 -11.53 -8.17 9.96
N SER A 148 -12.27 -8.52 11.03
CA SER A 148 -11.72 -9.22 12.19
C SER A 148 -11.23 -10.64 11.89
N GLU A 149 -11.72 -11.29 10.83
CA GLU A 149 -11.32 -12.65 10.42
C GLU A 149 -9.96 -12.69 9.72
N PHE A 150 -9.45 -11.54 9.28
CA PHE A 150 -8.19 -11.46 8.56
C PHE A 150 -7.00 -11.34 9.52
N SER A 151 -5.89 -11.97 9.16
CA SER A 151 -4.62 -11.82 9.87
C SER A 151 -4.07 -10.39 9.80
N GLY A 152 -3.09 -10.06 10.64
CA GLY A 152 -2.47 -8.73 10.67
C GLY A 152 -2.00 -8.23 9.30
N GLY A 153 -1.28 -9.07 8.55
CA GLY A 153 -0.79 -8.72 7.21
C GLY A 153 -1.93 -8.48 6.21
N TRP A 154 -2.98 -9.30 6.24
CA TRP A 154 -4.16 -9.08 5.40
C TRP A 154 -4.93 -7.81 5.78
N ARG A 155 -5.01 -7.47 7.07
CA ARG A 155 -5.61 -6.19 7.50
C ARG A 155 -4.83 -4.99 7.00
N ILE A 156 -3.49 -5.06 6.98
CA ILE A 156 -2.66 -4.00 6.39
C ILE A 156 -2.98 -3.82 4.89
N ARG A 157 -3.17 -4.91 4.13
CA ARG A 157 -3.62 -4.83 2.72
C ARG A 157 -5.02 -4.23 2.58
N LEU A 158 -5.96 -4.53 3.49
CA LEU A 158 -7.29 -3.89 3.51
C LEU A 158 -7.19 -2.39 3.75
N ASN A 159 -6.28 -1.96 4.61
CA ASN A 159 -6.03 -0.54 4.85
C ASN A 159 -5.44 0.16 3.62
N LEU A 160 -4.50 -0.49 2.94
CA LEU A 160 -4.02 -0.01 1.65
C LEU A 160 -5.18 0.13 0.64
N ALA A 161 -6.02 -0.90 0.49
CA ALA A 161 -7.19 -0.83 -0.39
C ALA A 161 -8.12 0.35 -0.04
N ARG A 162 -8.37 0.57 1.25
CA ARG A 162 -9.15 1.70 1.74
C ARG A 162 -8.50 3.05 1.40
N ALA A 163 -7.19 3.18 1.57
CA ALA A 163 -6.46 4.39 1.21
C ALA A 163 -6.54 4.68 -0.30
N LEU A 164 -6.41 3.64 -1.13
CA LEU A 164 -6.54 3.74 -2.60
C LEU A 164 -7.97 4.05 -3.05
N MET A 165 -8.98 3.63 -2.29
CA MET A 165 -10.40 3.91 -2.57
C MET A 165 -10.77 5.36 -2.27
N THR A 166 -10.12 5.98 -1.28
CA THR A 166 -10.43 7.33 -0.80
C THR A 166 -10.06 8.39 -1.83
N PRO A 167 -11.02 9.22 -2.31
CA PRO A 167 -10.72 10.31 -3.22
C PRO A 167 -9.77 11.32 -2.56
N SER A 168 -8.60 11.54 -3.15
CA SER A 168 -7.56 12.36 -2.56
C SER A 168 -6.79 13.17 -3.59
N ASP A 169 -6.33 14.36 -3.18
CA ASP A 169 -5.43 15.20 -3.95
C ASP A 169 -3.97 14.82 -3.65
N ILE A 170 -3.76 14.22 -2.46
CA ILE A 170 -2.47 13.68 -2.00
C ILE A 170 -2.69 12.31 -1.37
N LEU A 171 -1.89 11.35 -1.81
CA LEU A 171 -1.84 10.00 -1.27
C LEU A 171 -0.49 9.78 -0.57
N LEU A 172 -0.54 9.46 0.73
CA LEU A 172 0.62 9.15 1.55
C LEU A 172 0.68 7.65 1.82
N LEU A 173 1.73 6.97 1.36
CA LEU A 173 1.91 5.53 1.55
C LEU A 173 3.21 5.27 2.32
N ASP A 174 3.11 4.63 3.48
CA ASP A 174 4.27 4.21 4.29
C ASP A 174 4.49 2.71 4.11
N GLU A 175 5.57 2.32 3.41
CA GLU A 175 5.97 0.96 3.08
C GLU A 175 4.82 0.11 2.49
N PRO A 176 4.18 0.54 1.38
CA PRO A 176 2.99 -0.13 0.84
C PRO A 176 3.28 -1.53 0.28
N THR A 177 4.53 -1.83 -0.06
CA THR A 177 4.97 -3.14 -0.58
C THR A 177 5.19 -4.17 0.52
N ASN A 178 5.31 -3.75 1.79
CA ASN A 178 5.44 -4.70 2.89
C ASN A 178 4.20 -5.59 2.97
N HIS A 179 4.40 -6.89 3.12
CA HIS A 179 3.36 -7.92 3.14
C HIS A 179 2.62 -8.15 1.81
N LEU A 180 3.00 -7.49 0.70
CA LEU A 180 2.49 -7.81 -0.63
C LEU A 180 3.38 -8.90 -1.25
N ASP A 181 2.78 -9.80 -2.02
CA ASP A 181 3.52 -10.65 -2.93
C ASP A 181 3.88 -9.89 -4.22
N LEU A 182 4.71 -10.50 -5.04
CA LEU A 182 5.16 -9.87 -6.27
C LEU A 182 3.98 -9.51 -7.19
N ASP A 183 2.96 -10.36 -7.24
CA ASP A 183 1.75 -10.15 -8.03
C ASP A 183 1.02 -8.86 -7.59
N ALA A 184 0.73 -8.75 -6.29
CA ALA A 184 0.05 -7.58 -5.74
C ALA A 184 0.91 -6.30 -5.85
N THR A 185 2.24 -6.43 -5.73
CA THR A 185 3.19 -5.32 -5.90
C THR A 185 3.17 -4.79 -7.32
N LEU A 186 3.19 -5.66 -8.33
CA LEU A 186 3.09 -5.28 -9.74
C LEU A 186 1.75 -4.62 -10.08
N TRP A 187 0.65 -5.16 -9.53
CA TRP A 187 -0.67 -4.55 -9.69
C TRP A 187 -0.72 -3.16 -9.05
N LEU A 188 -0.21 -3.01 -7.82
CA LEU A 188 -0.16 -1.72 -7.12
C LEU A 188 0.70 -0.70 -7.90
N GLN A 189 1.83 -1.13 -8.44
CA GLN A 189 2.68 -0.31 -9.31
C GLN A 189 1.89 0.26 -10.49
N GLN A 190 1.13 -0.58 -11.21
CA GLN A 190 0.31 -0.13 -12.34
C GLN A 190 -0.80 0.83 -11.90
N TRP A 191 -1.43 0.56 -10.77
CA TRP A 191 -2.46 1.44 -10.22
C TRP A 191 -1.90 2.82 -9.88
N LEU A 192 -0.74 2.88 -9.19
CA LEU A 192 -0.09 4.13 -8.82
C LEU A 192 0.41 4.93 -10.03
N GLN A 193 0.83 4.28 -11.10
CA GLN A 193 1.18 4.94 -12.36
C GLN A 193 0.00 5.67 -13.01
N GLN A 194 -1.23 5.19 -12.79
CA GLN A 194 -2.47 5.78 -13.29
C GLN A 194 -3.08 6.81 -12.32
N TYR A 195 -2.58 6.89 -11.09
CA TYR A 195 -3.08 7.83 -10.10
C TYR A 195 -2.79 9.28 -10.51
N GLY A 196 -3.85 10.09 -10.63
CA GLY A 196 -3.76 11.47 -11.12
C GLY A 196 -3.39 12.52 -10.06
N GLY A 197 -3.42 12.16 -8.77
CA GLY A 197 -3.06 13.05 -7.66
C GLY A 197 -1.56 13.09 -7.38
N THR A 198 -1.19 13.76 -6.29
CA THR A 198 0.19 13.78 -5.80
C THR A 198 0.46 12.56 -4.95
N LEU A 199 1.50 11.79 -5.27
CA LEU A 199 1.94 10.66 -4.48
C LEU A 199 3.19 11.02 -3.68
N LEU A 200 3.17 10.77 -2.37
CA LEU A 200 4.36 10.75 -1.54
C LEU A 200 4.41 9.39 -0.84
N MET A 201 5.43 8.59 -1.13
CA MET A 201 5.56 7.28 -0.53
C MET A 201 6.92 7.06 0.13
N ILE A 202 6.92 6.32 1.21
CA ILE A 202 8.12 5.73 1.80
C ILE A 202 8.18 4.30 1.28
N SER A 203 9.30 3.90 0.70
CA SER A 203 9.54 2.52 0.30
C SER A 203 11.03 2.20 0.34
N HIS A 204 11.33 0.94 0.59
CA HIS A 204 12.66 0.36 0.52
C HIS A 204 12.83 -0.59 -0.69
N ASP A 205 11.85 -0.66 -1.58
CA ASP A 205 11.90 -1.42 -2.83
C ASP A 205 12.37 -0.50 -3.98
N ARG A 206 13.60 -0.75 -4.49
CA ARG A 206 14.24 0.06 -5.54
C ARG A 206 13.46 0.02 -6.85
N ASP A 207 13.13 -1.18 -7.33
CA ASP A 207 12.42 -1.37 -8.60
C ASP A 207 11.02 -0.75 -8.55
N PHE A 208 10.35 -0.82 -7.39
CA PHE A 208 9.05 -0.20 -7.17
C PHE A 208 9.14 1.35 -7.19
N ILE A 209 10.18 1.93 -6.55
CA ILE A 209 10.44 3.37 -6.60
C ILE A 209 10.76 3.80 -8.03
N ASP A 210 11.65 3.09 -8.72
CA ASP A 210 12.07 3.40 -10.10
C ASP A 210 10.90 3.39 -11.08
N ALA A 211 9.95 2.47 -10.88
CA ALA A 211 8.79 2.34 -11.73
C ALA A 211 7.66 3.34 -11.42
N THR A 212 7.58 3.87 -10.20
CA THR A 212 6.44 4.69 -9.76
C THR A 212 6.77 6.16 -9.53
N CYS A 213 8.01 6.48 -9.14
CA CYS A 213 8.40 7.83 -8.72
C CYS A 213 9.28 8.54 -9.75
N GLU A 214 9.10 9.85 -9.85
CA GLU A 214 9.83 10.76 -10.73
C GLU A 214 10.77 11.69 -9.97
N ARG A 215 10.66 11.69 -8.64
CA ARG A 215 11.49 12.49 -7.75
C ARG A 215 11.76 11.75 -6.45
N ILE A 216 12.93 12.03 -5.89
CA ILE A 216 13.34 11.51 -4.60
C ILE A 216 13.48 12.67 -3.61
N LEU A 217 12.85 12.52 -2.45
CA LEU A 217 13.04 13.38 -1.29
C LEU A 217 13.87 12.60 -0.26
N HIS A 218 15.11 13.01 -0.05
CA HIS A 218 16.06 12.29 0.80
C HIS A 218 16.29 13.02 2.12
N ILE A 219 16.08 12.32 3.24
CA ILE A 219 16.45 12.80 4.57
C ILE A 219 17.89 12.35 4.86
N GLU A 220 18.81 13.32 4.89
CA GLU A 220 20.20 13.10 5.20
C GLU A 220 20.72 14.21 6.11
N GLN A 221 21.44 13.85 7.17
CA GLN A 221 22.00 14.82 8.14
C GLN A 221 20.97 15.83 8.68
N LYS A 222 19.73 15.37 8.95
CA LYS A 222 18.60 16.16 9.45
C LYS A 222 18.10 17.23 8.48
N GLN A 223 18.46 17.15 7.21
CA GLN A 223 18.01 18.02 6.14
C GLN A 223 17.25 17.25 5.06
N LEU A 224 16.46 17.95 4.26
CA LEU A 224 15.74 17.42 3.11
C LEU A 224 16.44 17.82 1.83
N PHE A 225 16.79 16.84 1.02
CA PHE A 225 17.36 17.04 -0.31
C PHE A 225 16.42 16.47 -1.37
N THR A 226 16.10 17.28 -2.37
CA THR A 226 15.25 16.85 -3.48
C THR A 226 16.10 16.54 -4.71
N TYR A 227 15.92 15.35 -5.28
CA TYR A 227 16.57 14.91 -6.50
C TYR A 227 15.50 14.69 -7.58
N LYS A 228 15.83 15.06 -8.82
CA LYS A 228 15.00 14.79 -9.98
C LYS A 228 15.41 13.44 -10.59
N GLY A 229 14.44 12.66 -10.99
CA GLY A 229 14.64 11.32 -11.53
C GLY A 229 14.20 10.25 -10.53
N ASN A 230 14.45 9.00 -10.89
CA ASN A 230 14.14 7.81 -10.12
C ASN A 230 15.23 7.49 -9.08
N TYR A 231 15.16 6.31 -8.44
CA TYR A 231 16.14 5.92 -7.43
C TYR A 231 17.55 5.72 -8.00
N SER A 232 17.65 5.13 -9.18
CA SER A 232 18.93 4.92 -9.88
C SER A 232 19.61 6.25 -10.25
N ASP A 233 18.83 7.25 -10.67
CA ASP A 233 19.33 8.62 -10.88
C ASP A 233 19.79 9.27 -9.58
N PHE A 234 19.03 9.05 -8.48
CA PHE A 234 19.39 9.55 -7.17
C PHE A 234 20.76 9.00 -6.71
N GLU A 235 21.00 7.70 -6.82
CA GLU A 235 22.28 7.10 -6.41
C GLU A 235 23.46 7.76 -7.14
N ARG A 236 23.33 7.95 -8.45
CA ARG A 236 24.35 8.63 -9.24
C ARG A 236 24.56 10.09 -8.81
N LEU A 237 23.48 10.86 -8.69
CA LEU A 237 23.54 12.28 -8.30
C LEU A 237 24.05 12.47 -6.86
N ARG A 238 23.69 11.56 -5.94
CA ARG A 238 24.21 11.56 -4.56
C ARG A 238 25.72 11.29 -4.56
N ALA A 239 26.18 10.28 -5.31
CA ALA A 239 27.59 9.95 -5.41
C ALA A 239 28.41 11.14 -5.98
N GLU A 240 27.93 11.79 -7.03
CA GLU A 240 28.54 12.99 -7.60
C GLU A 240 28.61 14.15 -6.59
N ARG A 241 27.52 14.38 -5.83
CA ARG A 241 27.47 15.41 -4.79
C ARG A 241 28.49 15.15 -3.68
N LEU A 242 28.56 13.91 -3.18
CA LEU A 242 29.50 13.53 -2.11
C LEU A 242 30.96 13.64 -2.60
N ALA A 243 31.25 13.19 -3.82
CA ALA A 243 32.58 13.33 -4.42
C ALA A 243 33.00 14.79 -4.54
N ASN A 244 32.09 15.66 -5.00
CA ASN A 244 32.35 17.10 -5.10
C ASN A 244 32.55 17.76 -3.72
N GLN A 245 31.76 17.36 -2.70
CA GLN A 245 31.92 17.84 -1.33
C GLN A 245 33.28 17.43 -0.76
N GLN A 246 33.70 16.17 -0.95
CA GLN A 246 35.00 15.68 -0.51
C GLN A 246 36.14 16.40 -1.20
N ALA A 247 36.07 16.59 -2.52
CA ALA A 247 37.09 17.33 -3.28
C ALA A 247 37.22 18.78 -2.80
N ASN A 248 36.09 19.44 -2.50
CA ASN A 248 36.08 20.80 -1.97
C ASN A 248 36.65 20.85 -0.55
N TYR A 249 36.33 19.87 0.30
CA TYR A 249 36.91 19.73 1.64
C TYR A 249 38.42 19.54 1.56
N ASP A 250 38.92 18.62 0.74
CA ASP A 250 40.36 18.35 0.58
C ASP A 250 41.10 19.60 0.05
N LYS A 251 40.49 20.32 -0.88
CA LYS A 251 41.04 21.60 -1.41
C LYS A 251 41.11 22.65 -0.29
N GLN A 252 40.09 22.74 0.54
CA GLN A 252 40.06 23.66 1.68
C GLN A 252 41.13 23.27 2.71
N GLN A 253 41.25 21.99 3.06
CA GLN A 253 42.26 21.50 4.02
C GLN A 253 43.70 21.79 3.52
N ARG A 254 43.96 21.57 2.24
CA ARG A 254 45.26 21.95 1.64
C ARG A 254 45.49 23.46 1.76
N ARG A 255 44.46 24.27 1.50
CA ARG A 255 44.57 25.73 1.60
C ARG A 255 44.81 26.20 3.02
N ILE A 256 44.15 25.58 4.01
CA ILE A 256 44.40 25.84 5.43
C ILE A 256 45.84 25.50 5.80
N ALA A 257 46.32 24.33 5.42
CA ALA A 257 47.70 23.90 5.67
C ALA A 257 48.74 24.85 5.05
N GLU A 258 48.51 25.31 3.80
CA GLU A 258 49.37 26.30 3.13
C GLU A 258 49.42 27.65 3.89
N ILE A 259 48.26 28.11 4.39
CA ILE A 259 48.16 29.35 5.15
C ILE A 259 48.87 29.20 6.49
N ASP A 260 48.64 28.11 7.22
CA ASP A 260 49.31 27.83 8.51
C ASP A 260 50.82 27.73 8.36
N ASP A 261 51.30 27.03 7.33
CA ASP A 261 52.75 26.94 7.05
C ASP A 261 53.33 28.31 6.69
N PHE A 262 52.62 29.11 5.90
CA PHE A 262 53.07 30.47 5.59
C PHE A 262 53.13 31.35 6.85
N VAL A 263 52.10 31.32 7.68
CA VAL A 263 52.00 32.09 8.92
C VAL A 263 53.12 31.65 9.87
N ARG A 264 53.35 30.33 10.05
CA ARG A 264 54.40 29.75 10.91
C ARG A 264 55.81 30.23 10.48
N ARG A 265 56.10 30.27 9.17
CA ARG A 265 57.44 30.67 8.62
C ARG A 265 57.67 32.18 8.70
N PHE A 266 56.61 33.00 8.55
CA PHE A 266 56.75 34.44 8.32
C PHE A 266 56.21 35.33 9.43
N ARG A 267 55.59 34.77 10.50
CA ARG A 267 55.01 35.53 11.62
C ARG A 267 55.98 36.51 12.28
N TYR A 268 57.22 36.14 12.36
CA TYR A 268 58.28 36.94 13.03
C TYR A 268 59.12 37.83 12.09
N LYS A 269 58.88 37.79 10.79
CA LYS A 269 59.60 38.62 9.83
C LYS A 269 58.83 39.92 9.54
N ALA A 270 59.41 41.07 9.98
CA ALA A 270 58.74 42.40 9.87
C ALA A 270 58.26 42.76 8.43
N THR A 271 59.02 42.36 7.42
CA THR A 271 58.71 42.63 6.02
C THR A 271 57.50 41.86 5.49
N LYS A 272 57.12 40.73 6.11
CA LYS A 272 56.00 39.86 5.65
C LYS A 272 54.87 39.76 6.71
N ALA A 273 54.98 40.42 7.86
CA ALA A 273 54.00 40.40 8.93
C ALA A 273 52.58 40.84 8.47
N LYS A 274 52.50 41.86 7.62
CA LYS A 274 51.22 42.33 7.06
C LYS A 274 50.56 41.29 6.15
N GLN A 275 51.35 40.51 5.38
CA GLN A 275 50.84 39.41 4.53
C GLN A 275 50.38 38.22 5.40
N ALA A 276 51.12 37.90 6.47
CA ALA A 276 50.74 36.84 7.38
C ALA A 276 49.43 37.18 8.11
N GLN A 277 49.24 38.45 8.55
CA GLN A 277 47.98 38.91 9.12
C GLN A 277 46.79 38.86 8.14
N SER A 278 47.02 39.20 6.88
CA SER A 278 45.98 39.12 5.84
C SER A 278 45.52 37.69 5.61
N ARG A 279 46.47 36.72 5.61
CA ARG A 279 46.16 35.28 5.46
C ARG A 279 45.48 34.68 6.70
N LEU A 280 45.82 35.14 7.90
CA LEU A 280 45.08 34.78 9.11
C LEU A 280 43.60 35.25 9.05
N LYS A 281 43.36 36.49 8.58
CA LYS A 281 42.01 36.96 8.35
C LYS A 281 41.27 36.21 7.25
N GLU A 282 41.97 35.70 6.25
CA GLU A 282 41.40 34.78 5.25
C GLU A 282 40.95 33.49 5.93
N LEU A 283 41.78 32.89 6.77
CA LEU A 283 41.46 31.68 7.54
C LEU A 283 40.26 31.88 8.47
N GLU A 284 40.19 33.01 9.21
CA GLU A 284 39.08 33.33 10.11
C GLU A 284 37.74 33.52 9.37
N ARG A 285 37.79 33.92 8.09
CA ARG A 285 36.59 34.10 7.24
C ARG A 285 36.18 32.85 6.48
N MET A 286 37.05 31.83 6.41
CA MET A 286 36.71 30.57 5.78
C MET A 286 35.65 29.84 6.59
N GLN A 287 34.49 29.60 5.98
CA GLN A 287 33.51 28.68 6.55
C GLN A 287 34.11 27.28 6.51
N SER A 288 34.18 26.61 7.64
CA SER A 288 34.65 25.23 7.74
C SER A 288 33.69 24.31 6.97
N LEU A 289 34.17 23.71 5.88
CA LEU A 289 33.44 22.62 5.22
C LEU A 289 33.59 21.37 6.08
N ALA A 290 32.49 20.62 6.23
CA ALA A 290 32.53 19.30 6.82
C ALA A 290 32.99 18.29 5.74
N PRO A 291 33.77 17.25 6.13
CA PRO A 291 34.07 16.15 5.22
C PRO A 291 32.76 15.51 4.74
N ALA A 292 32.76 14.92 3.56
CA ALA A 292 31.64 14.11 3.11
C ALA A 292 31.56 12.90 4.04
N HIS A 293 30.61 12.91 4.97
CA HIS A 293 30.26 11.69 5.69
C HIS A 293 29.36 10.86 4.77
N ALA A 294 29.96 9.86 4.14
CA ALA A 294 29.19 8.69 3.81
C ALA A 294 28.89 8.02 5.17
N ASP A 295 27.61 7.91 5.54
CA ASP A 295 27.23 7.03 6.62
C ASP A 295 27.91 5.69 6.32
N SER A 296 28.66 5.19 7.32
CA SER A 296 29.53 4.03 7.13
C SER A 296 28.69 2.88 6.56
N PRO A 297 28.88 2.44 5.30
CA PRO A 297 28.09 1.37 4.75
C PRO A 297 28.25 0.14 5.64
N PHE A 298 27.19 -0.64 5.78
CA PHE A 298 27.29 -1.94 6.42
C PHE A 298 28.36 -2.76 5.67
N ASP A 299 29.27 -3.38 6.41
CA ASP A 299 30.35 -4.17 5.83
C ASP A 299 30.39 -5.53 6.52
N PHE A 300 29.69 -6.49 5.96
CA PHE A 300 29.72 -7.87 6.41
C PHE A 300 29.80 -8.82 5.23
N SER A 301 30.37 -9.99 5.46
CA SER A 301 30.47 -11.06 4.49
C SER A 301 30.08 -12.38 5.14
N PHE A 302 29.59 -13.31 4.32
CA PHE A 302 29.40 -14.68 4.75
C PHE A 302 30.76 -15.37 4.75
N PRO A 303 31.23 -15.90 5.89
CA PRO A 303 32.49 -16.64 5.93
C PRO A 303 32.36 -17.92 5.07
N ALA A 304 33.44 -18.29 4.38
CA ALA A 304 33.48 -19.53 3.62
C ALA A 304 33.16 -20.73 4.52
N PRO A 305 32.26 -21.64 4.11
CA PRO A 305 31.89 -22.80 4.90
C PRO A 305 33.08 -23.76 5.05
N PRO A 306 33.30 -24.36 6.23
CA PRO A 306 34.50 -25.15 6.48
C PRO A 306 34.56 -26.48 5.71
N ARG A 307 33.43 -27.07 5.39
CA ARG A 307 33.28 -28.33 4.62
C ARG A 307 31.91 -28.38 3.96
N SER A 308 31.82 -29.02 2.79
CA SER A 308 30.57 -29.23 2.06
C SER A 308 30.50 -30.66 1.50
N SER A 309 29.36 -31.31 1.58
CA SER A 309 29.05 -32.54 0.87
C SER A 309 28.38 -32.23 -0.48
N ASP A 310 28.48 -33.13 -1.45
CA ASP A 310 27.76 -33.02 -2.71
C ASP A 310 26.96 -34.31 -2.94
N PRO A 311 25.62 -34.27 -2.96
CA PRO A 311 24.78 -33.08 -2.70
C PRO A 311 24.75 -32.65 -1.21
N LEU A 312 24.38 -31.40 -0.94
CA LEU A 312 24.09 -30.93 0.40
C LEU A 312 22.74 -31.48 0.90
N LEU A 313 21.72 -31.38 0.07
CA LEU A 313 20.37 -31.84 0.41
C LEU A 313 19.63 -32.24 -0.86
N ARG A 314 18.81 -33.29 -0.75
CA ARG A 314 17.95 -33.77 -1.83
C ARG A 314 16.56 -34.14 -1.29
N LEU A 315 15.53 -33.72 -1.98
CA LEU A 315 14.16 -34.18 -1.84
C LEU A 315 13.82 -35.03 -3.08
N ASP A 316 13.25 -36.23 -2.88
CA ASP A 316 12.81 -37.13 -3.94
C ASP A 316 11.32 -37.44 -3.74
N GLU A 317 10.51 -37.13 -4.76
CA GLU A 317 9.05 -37.34 -4.81
C GLU A 317 8.36 -36.91 -3.51
N ALA A 318 8.82 -35.79 -2.94
CA ALA A 318 8.39 -35.37 -1.62
C ALA A 318 6.95 -34.85 -1.63
N MET A 319 6.17 -35.26 -0.62
CA MET A 319 4.85 -34.72 -0.31
C MET A 319 4.95 -33.90 0.97
N LEU A 320 4.59 -32.60 0.88
CA LEU A 320 4.76 -31.60 1.93
C LEU A 320 3.40 -31.08 2.39
N GLY A 321 3.20 -30.90 3.70
CA GLY A 321 1.92 -30.41 4.21
C GLY A 321 1.81 -30.50 5.73
N TYR A 322 0.64 -30.18 6.25
CA TYR A 322 0.36 -30.10 7.68
C TYR A 322 -0.80 -31.03 8.06
N GLY A 323 -0.65 -31.78 9.16
CA GLY A 323 -1.74 -32.55 9.74
C GLY A 323 -2.39 -33.58 8.79
N GLY A 324 -1.63 -34.09 7.82
CA GLY A 324 -2.13 -35.04 6.80
C GLY A 324 -2.74 -34.35 5.56
N VAL A 325 -2.80 -33.02 5.52
CA VAL A 325 -3.24 -32.27 4.33
C VAL A 325 -2.01 -31.94 3.49
N THR A 326 -1.97 -32.44 2.25
CA THR A 326 -0.89 -32.18 1.30
C THR A 326 -1.06 -30.76 0.72
N VAL A 327 0.00 -29.96 0.82
CA VAL A 327 0.11 -28.62 0.24
C VAL A 327 0.90 -28.68 -1.07
N LEU A 328 2.00 -29.43 -1.10
CA LEU A 328 2.84 -29.63 -2.29
C LEU A 328 3.08 -31.13 -2.48
N SER A 329 3.07 -31.56 -3.73
CA SER A 329 3.24 -32.98 -4.10
C SER A 329 4.26 -33.17 -5.23
N GLY A 330 4.97 -34.29 -5.22
CA GLY A 330 5.94 -34.62 -6.26
C GLY A 330 7.11 -33.66 -6.34
N VAL A 331 7.60 -33.22 -5.17
CA VAL A 331 8.68 -32.22 -5.12
C VAL A 331 10.03 -32.91 -5.25
N ASP A 332 10.74 -32.59 -6.33
CA ASP A 332 12.10 -33.06 -6.62
C ASP A 332 13.05 -31.86 -6.65
N ILE A 333 13.92 -31.75 -5.65
CA ILE A 333 14.90 -30.67 -5.53
C ILE A 333 16.24 -31.24 -5.08
N GLN A 334 17.32 -30.82 -5.73
CA GLN A 334 18.68 -31.16 -5.34
C GLN A 334 19.52 -29.88 -5.12
N LEU A 335 20.01 -29.69 -3.91
CA LEU A 335 20.88 -28.58 -3.52
C LEU A 335 22.34 -29.06 -3.50
N ARG A 336 23.19 -28.41 -4.28
CA ARG A 336 24.65 -28.62 -4.31
C ARG A 336 25.39 -27.41 -3.79
N PRO A 337 26.66 -27.52 -3.39
CA PRO A 337 27.47 -26.34 -3.12
C PRO A 337 27.44 -25.36 -4.29
N GLY A 338 27.14 -24.09 -4.02
CA GLY A 338 26.99 -23.05 -5.03
C GLY A 338 25.62 -22.97 -5.73
N SER A 339 24.66 -23.87 -5.48
CA SER A 339 23.29 -23.74 -6.00
C SER A 339 22.64 -22.44 -5.51
N ARG A 340 21.94 -21.71 -6.39
CA ARG A 340 21.32 -20.41 -6.09
C ARG A 340 19.89 -20.35 -6.60
N TYR A 341 18.96 -20.80 -5.76
CA TYR A 341 17.53 -20.86 -6.10
C TYR A 341 16.76 -19.65 -5.58
N GLY A 342 16.01 -18.99 -6.47
CA GLY A 342 14.97 -18.03 -6.13
C GLY A 342 13.59 -18.67 -6.20
N LEU A 343 12.80 -18.58 -5.16
CA LEU A 343 11.44 -19.13 -5.09
C LEU A 343 10.41 -18.07 -5.45
N LEU A 344 9.64 -18.34 -6.51
CA LEU A 344 8.54 -17.51 -6.99
C LEU A 344 7.20 -18.16 -6.62
N GLY A 345 6.15 -17.36 -6.53
CA GLY A 345 4.78 -17.83 -6.31
C GLY A 345 3.98 -16.90 -5.39
N ARG A 346 2.66 -17.03 -5.47
CA ARG A 346 1.71 -16.22 -4.69
C ARG A 346 1.82 -16.50 -3.19
N ASN A 347 1.34 -15.57 -2.38
CA ASN A 347 1.21 -15.83 -0.95
C ASN A 347 0.20 -16.96 -0.71
N GLY A 348 0.59 -17.93 0.16
CA GLY A 348 -0.20 -19.12 0.40
C GLY A 348 0.04 -20.28 -0.59
N ALA A 349 0.87 -20.13 -1.63
CA ALA A 349 1.17 -21.19 -2.57
C ALA A 349 1.97 -22.36 -1.98
N GLY A 350 2.57 -22.20 -0.78
CA GLY A 350 3.34 -23.26 -0.12
C GLY A 350 4.85 -22.99 -0.04
N LYS A 351 5.34 -21.78 -0.34
CA LYS A 351 6.77 -21.42 -0.26
C LYS A 351 7.38 -21.71 1.10
N SER A 352 6.79 -21.20 2.19
CA SER A 352 7.28 -21.46 3.55
C SER A 352 7.13 -22.93 3.97
N THR A 353 6.13 -23.66 3.42
CA THR A 353 6.00 -25.11 3.62
C THR A 353 7.20 -25.84 3.02
N LEU A 354 7.59 -25.46 1.80
CA LEU A 354 8.78 -26.00 1.14
C LEU A 354 10.04 -25.72 1.95
N LEU A 355 10.27 -24.46 2.37
CA LEU A 355 11.44 -24.08 3.15
C LEU A 355 11.52 -24.85 4.47
N LYS A 356 10.43 -24.93 5.24
CA LYS A 356 10.39 -25.68 6.52
C LYS A 356 10.64 -27.18 6.33
N SER A 357 10.18 -27.75 5.22
CA SER A 357 10.48 -29.15 4.90
C SER A 357 11.95 -29.35 4.48
N LEU A 358 12.52 -28.40 3.72
CA LEU A 358 13.94 -28.41 3.36
C LEU A 358 14.84 -28.39 4.60
N ILE A 359 14.57 -27.51 5.58
CA ILE A 359 15.37 -27.42 6.80
C ILE A 359 15.10 -28.56 7.79
N GLY A 360 13.96 -29.27 7.62
CA GLY A 360 13.56 -30.40 8.47
C GLY A 360 12.74 -30.04 9.70
N GLU A 361 12.23 -28.82 9.79
CA GLU A 361 11.25 -28.41 10.81
C GLU A 361 9.87 -29.04 10.56
N LEU A 362 9.52 -29.23 9.29
CA LEU A 362 8.28 -29.86 8.88
C LEU A 362 8.58 -31.27 8.34
N PRO A 363 8.05 -32.34 8.97
CA PRO A 363 8.22 -33.72 8.48
C PRO A 363 7.48 -33.89 7.16
N LEU A 364 8.06 -34.73 6.27
CA LEU A 364 7.43 -35.09 5.01
C LEU A 364 6.19 -35.94 5.26
N LEU A 365 5.15 -35.76 4.45
CA LEU A 365 3.99 -36.67 4.39
C LEU A 365 4.27 -37.92 3.53
N GLY A 366 5.23 -37.83 2.60
CA GLY A 366 5.69 -38.91 1.73
C GLY A 366 6.96 -38.52 1.00
N GLY A 367 7.59 -39.48 0.30
CA GLY A 367 8.87 -39.26 -0.35
C GLY A 367 10.06 -39.36 0.61
N THR A 368 11.24 -38.90 0.18
CA THR A 368 12.47 -38.98 0.99
C THR A 368 13.22 -37.65 1.03
N ARG A 369 13.83 -37.33 2.19
CA ARG A 369 14.75 -36.21 2.40
C ARG A 369 16.13 -36.76 2.75
N ILE A 370 17.10 -36.56 1.89
CA ILE A 370 18.49 -36.98 2.06
C ILE A 370 19.32 -35.74 2.40
N VAL A 371 20.01 -35.79 3.53
CA VAL A 371 20.90 -34.72 3.99
C VAL A 371 22.32 -35.23 3.93
N GLY A 372 23.20 -34.46 3.30
CA GLY A 372 24.61 -34.78 3.22
C GLY A 372 25.33 -34.68 4.58
N GLU A 373 26.52 -35.30 4.65
CA GLU A 373 27.37 -35.16 5.82
C GLU A 373 27.86 -33.70 5.94
N HIS A 374 28.01 -33.18 7.18
CA HIS A 374 28.49 -31.83 7.48
C HIS A 374 27.62 -30.68 6.95
N VAL A 375 26.32 -30.91 6.72
CA VAL A 375 25.41 -29.82 6.36
C VAL A 375 25.11 -28.95 7.57
N SER A 376 25.41 -27.66 7.44
CA SER A 376 25.07 -26.60 8.41
C SER A 376 24.07 -25.67 7.73
N ILE A 377 22.83 -25.69 8.20
CA ILE A 377 21.74 -24.88 7.62
C ILE A 377 21.62 -23.57 8.41
N GLY A 378 21.74 -22.45 7.72
CA GLY A 378 21.35 -21.15 8.24
C GLY A 378 19.97 -20.80 7.73
N TYR A 379 19.01 -20.74 8.62
CA TYR A 379 17.63 -20.34 8.28
C TYR A 379 17.33 -18.98 8.82
N PHE A 380 16.72 -18.12 8.01
CA PHE A 380 16.23 -16.81 8.41
C PHE A 380 14.77 -16.68 8.02
N ASP A 381 13.92 -16.42 9.00
CA ASP A 381 12.49 -16.13 8.82
C ASP A 381 11.99 -15.09 9.84
N GLN A 382 10.73 -14.70 9.71
CA GLN A 382 10.11 -13.74 10.62
C GLN A 382 10.00 -14.28 12.06
N GLN A 383 9.87 -15.59 12.26
CA GLN A 383 9.76 -16.19 13.61
C GLN A 383 11.04 -16.04 14.42
N GLN A 384 12.20 -15.98 13.75
CA GLN A 384 13.47 -15.74 14.44
C GLN A 384 13.57 -14.35 15.08
N LEU A 385 12.86 -13.36 14.53
CA LEU A 385 12.77 -12.03 15.14
C LEU A 385 11.98 -12.07 16.45
N GLU A 386 10.95 -12.90 16.52
CA GLU A 386 10.12 -13.09 17.71
C GLU A 386 10.82 -13.94 18.78
N ALA A 387 11.74 -14.81 18.36
CA ALA A 387 12.53 -15.68 19.24
C ALA A 387 13.70 -14.98 19.95
N LEU A 388 14.01 -13.72 19.61
CA LEU A 388 15.06 -12.94 20.27
C LEU A 388 14.72 -12.70 21.75
N ASP A 389 15.71 -12.94 22.62
CA ASP A 389 15.60 -12.61 24.04
C ASP A 389 15.70 -11.07 24.21
N MET A 390 14.57 -10.44 24.44
CA MET A 390 14.46 -8.97 24.54
C MET A 390 15.29 -8.38 25.70
N GLN A 391 15.64 -9.18 26.72
CA GLN A 391 16.46 -8.74 27.86
C GLN A 391 17.95 -8.96 27.64
N ALA A 392 18.34 -9.78 26.67
CA ALA A 392 19.71 -10.05 26.33
C ALA A 392 20.28 -8.98 25.38
N SER A 393 21.60 -8.80 25.41
CA SER A 393 22.32 -7.94 24.47
C SER A 393 22.70 -8.70 23.19
N PRO A 394 23.02 -8.01 22.07
CA PRO A 394 23.57 -8.65 20.87
C PRO A 394 24.78 -9.52 21.14
N VAL A 395 25.72 -9.05 21.97
CA VAL A 395 26.89 -9.83 22.39
C VAL A 395 26.48 -11.13 23.09
N LEU A 396 25.51 -11.06 24.00
CA LEU A 396 25.06 -12.24 24.75
C LEU A 396 24.38 -13.26 23.85
N HIS A 397 23.63 -12.82 22.81
CA HIS A 397 23.04 -13.74 21.83
C HIS A 397 24.12 -14.55 21.09
N LEU A 398 25.17 -13.89 20.59
CA LEU A 398 26.26 -14.58 19.90
C LEU A 398 27.10 -15.44 20.85
N GLN A 399 27.32 -14.96 22.09
CA GLN A 399 28.06 -15.72 23.11
C GLN A 399 27.35 -17.04 23.48
N ARG A 400 25.99 -17.03 23.52
CA ARG A 400 25.20 -18.25 23.74
C ARG A 400 25.34 -19.26 22.59
N LEU A 401 25.48 -18.78 21.33
CA LEU A 401 25.74 -19.63 20.17
C LEU A 401 27.16 -20.21 20.14
N SER A 402 28.13 -19.48 20.68
CA SER A 402 29.55 -19.86 20.71
C SER A 402 30.18 -19.49 22.05
N PRO A 403 30.00 -20.32 23.10
CA PRO A 403 30.48 -20.04 24.45
C PRO A 403 32.00 -19.82 24.54
N ASP A 404 32.76 -20.45 23.65
CA ASP A 404 34.23 -20.39 23.63
C ASP A 404 34.77 -19.19 22.83
N ALA A 405 33.89 -18.42 22.13
CA ALA A 405 34.31 -17.28 21.32
C ALA A 405 34.80 -16.12 22.23
N ARG A 406 35.85 -15.44 21.79
CA ARG A 406 36.34 -14.24 22.50
C ARG A 406 35.35 -13.08 22.30
N GLU A 407 35.04 -12.37 23.37
CA GLU A 407 34.14 -11.22 23.34
C GLU A 407 34.55 -10.17 22.27
N GLN A 408 35.88 -9.95 22.12
CA GLN A 408 36.38 -9.00 21.11
C GLN A 408 36.07 -9.43 19.67
N ASP A 409 36.08 -10.74 19.37
CA ASP A 409 35.76 -11.27 18.05
C ASP A 409 34.25 -11.09 17.75
N ILE A 410 33.41 -11.29 18.76
CA ILE A 410 31.98 -11.02 18.69
C ILE A 410 31.71 -9.53 18.48
N LEU A 411 32.36 -8.64 19.23
CA LEU A 411 32.21 -7.19 19.07
C LEU A 411 32.66 -6.71 17.68
N ASN A 412 33.77 -7.22 17.17
CA ASN A 412 34.28 -6.89 15.85
C ASN A 412 33.30 -7.34 14.77
N PHE A 413 32.75 -8.54 14.89
CA PHE A 413 31.75 -9.07 13.95
C PHE A 413 30.45 -8.26 13.98
N LEU A 414 29.92 -7.98 15.16
CA LEU A 414 28.72 -7.16 15.35
C LEU A 414 28.91 -5.74 14.81
N GLY A 415 30.15 -5.23 14.85
CA GLY A 415 30.50 -3.93 14.25
C GLY A 415 30.20 -3.84 12.75
N GLY A 416 30.35 -4.94 12.00
CA GLY A 416 29.98 -5.05 10.58
C GLY A 416 28.47 -4.92 10.34
N PHE A 417 27.66 -5.32 11.31
CA PHE A 417 26.20 -5.14 11.32
C PHE A 417 25.74 -3.83 11.98
N ASN A 418 26.69 -2.88 12.18
CA ASN A 418 26.44 -1.58 12.82
C ASN A 418 25.96 -1.65 14.28
N PHE A 419 26.31 -2.72 15.02
CA PHE A 419 26.18 -2.76 16.47
C PHE A 419 27.51 -2.36 17.10
N ARG A 420 27.66 -1.08 17.48
CA ARG A 420 28.91 -0.52 18.04
C ARG A 420 28.64 0.10 19.40
N GLY A 421 29.64 0.05 20.29
CA GLY A 421 29.55 0.61 21.63
C GLY A 421 28.35 0.10 22.42
N ASP A 422 27.56 1.00 22.99
CA ASP A 422 26.40 0.66 23.81
C ASP A 422 25.34 -0.18 23.05
N ALA A 423 25.20 -0.02 21.73
CA ALA A 423 24.26 -0.80 20.95
C ALA A 423 24.60 -2.30 20.90
N ALA A 424 25.88 -2.69 21.08
CA ALA A 424 26.26 -4.09 21.12
C ALA A 424 26.00 -4.73 22.50
N THR A 425 26.01 -3.93 23.59
CA THR A 425 25.94 -4.41 24.95
C THR A 425 24.63 -4.12 25.68
N ALA A 426 23.79 -3.21 25.13
CA ALA A 426 22.46 -2.92 25.67
C ALA A 426 21.44 -4.03 25.33
N ALA A 427 20.37 -4.11 26.12
CA ALA A 427 19.26 -5.03 25.87
C ALA A 427 18.58 -4.76 24.52
N VAL A 428 18.08 -5.80 23.86
CA VAL A 428 17.43 -5.75 22.53
C VAL A 428 16.03 -5.15 22.59
N ALA A 429 15.38 -5.10 23.75
CA ALA A 429 13.99 -4.62 23.89
C ALA A 429 13.69 -3.29 23.18
N PRO A 430 14.52 -2.21 23.29
CA PRO A 430 14.28 -0.93 22.65
C PRO A 430 14.61 -0.89 21.14
N PHE A 431 15.13 -1.98 20.57
CA PHE A 431 15.52 -2.02 19.17
C PHE A 431 14.31 -1.94 18.24
N SER A 432 14.47 -1.19 17.15
CA SER A 432 13.52 -1.17 16.05
C SER A 432 13.44 -2.54 15.35
N GLY A 433 12.37 -2.77 14.57
CA GLY A 433 12.23 -4.00 13.78
C GLY A 433 13.43 -4.27 12.87
N GLY A 434 13.97 -3.22 12.23
CA GLY A 434 15.15 -3.35 11.38
C GLY A 434 16.44 -3.69 12.16
N GLU A 435 16.61 -3.18 13.39
CA GLU A 435 17.74 -3.55 14.25
C GLU A 435 17.63 -5.00 14.71
N LYS A 436 16.44 -5.46 15.06
CA LYS A 436 16.17 -6.87 15.38
C LYS A 436 16.46 -7.79 14.20
N ALA A 437 16.00 -7.42 12.98
CA ALA A 437 16.27 -8.19 11.77
C ALA A 437 17.78 -8.30 11.48
N ARG A 438 18.53 -7.20 11.65
CA ARG A 438 20.00 -7.22 11.54
C ARG A 438 20.67 -8.15 12.54
N LEU A 439 20.19 -8.16 13.78
CA LEU A 439 20.73 -9.05 14.81
C LEU A 439 20.45 -10.52 14.47
N ALA A 440 19.21 -10.86 14.07
CA ALA A 440 18.87 -12.22 13.66
C ALA A 440 19.71 -12.67 12.47
N LEU A 441 19.90 -11.81 11.45
CA LEU A 441 20.79 -12.09 10.33
C LEU A 441 22.25 -12.30 10.79
N ALA A 442 22.76 -11.45 11.70
CA ALA A 442 24.10 -11.62 12.25
C ALA A 442 24.27 -12.97 12.97
N MET A 443 23.24 -13.44 13.69
CA MET A 443 23.26 -14.75 14.35
C MET A 443 23.34 -15.91 13.33
N VAL A 444 22.63 -15.79 12.20
CA VAL A 444 22.70 -16.80 11.11
C VAL A 444 24.08 -16.80 10.46
N VAL A 445 24.61 -15.62 10.11
CA VAL A 445 25.94 -15.48 9.49
C VAL A 445 27.07 -15.97 10.41
N TRP A 446 26.96 -15.74 11.72
CA TRP A 446 27.93 -16.18 12.72
C TRP A 446 28.15 -17.69 12.72
N GLN A 447 27.10 -18.47 12.44
CA GLN A 447 27.14 -19.95 12.42
C GLN A 447 27.85 -20.54 11.20
N LYS A 448 28.25 -19.72 10.22
CA LYS A 448 28.96 -20.12 8.97
C LYS A 448 28.24 -21.26 8.23
N PRO A 449 26.96 -21.10 7.87
CA PRO A 449 26.21 -22.14 7.18
C PRO A 449 26.81 -22.46 5.81
N ASN A 450 26.64 -23.70 5.33
CA ASN A 450 26.94 -24.09 3.94
C ASN A 450 25.67 -24.23 3.08
N LEU A 451 24.50 -24.22 3.71
CA LEU A 451 23.19 -24.03 3.07
C LEU A 451 22.47 -22.88 3.76
N LEU A 452 22.20 -21.81 3.01
CA LEU A 452 21.50 -20.63 3.49
C LEU A 452 20.08 -20.62 2.92
N VAL A 453 19.10 -20.58 3.80
CA VAL A 453 17.67 -20.53 3.45
C VAL A 453 17.10 -19.23 4.03
N LEU A 454 16.64 -18.34 3.15
CA LEU A 454 16.16 -17.01 3.52
C LEU A 454 14.70 -16.85 3.11
N ASP A 455 13.82 -16.63 4.10
CA ASP A 455 12.39 -16.34 3.88
C ASP A 455 12.12 -14.85 4.15
N GLU A 456 11.94 -14.08 3.07
CA GLU A 456 11.71 -12.63 3.08
C GLU A 456 12.72 -11.82 3.91
N PRO A 457 14.02 -11.97 3.65
CA PRO A 457 15.06 -11.37 4.48
C PRO A 457 15.15 -9.85 4.36
N THR A 458 14.53 -9.25 3.34
CA THR A 458 14.53 -7.82 3.07
C THR A 458 13.50 -7.04 3.89
N ASN A 459 12.54 -7.74 4.51
CA ASN A 459 11.52 -7.11 5.33
C ASN A 459 12.17 -6.36 6.50
N HIS A 460 11.77 -5.11 6.70
CA HIS A 460 12.28 -4.19 7.72
C HIS A 460 13.73 -3.70 7.54
N LEU A 461 14.45 -4.13 6.50
CA LEU A 461 15.78 -3.62 6.18
C LEU A 461 15.68 -2.32 5.36
N ASP A 462 16.50 -1.35 5.70
CA ASP A 462 16.66 -0.15 4.88
C ASP A 462 17.48 -0.43 3.61
N LEU A 463 17.44 0.51 2.66
CA LEU A 463 18.09 0.36 1.36
C LEU A 463 19.59 0.09 1.46
N GLU A 464 20.28 0.69 2.44
CA GLU A 464 21.73 0.50 2.63
C GLU A 464 22.03 -0.92 3.13
N MET A 465 21.22 -1.43 4.05
CA MET A 465 21.38 -2.80 4.56
C MET A 465 20.99 -3.85 3.51
N ARG A 466 19.93 -3.60 2.71
CA ARG A 466 19.58 -4.47 1.57
C ARG A 466 20.72 -4.58 0.58
N HIS A 467 21.35 -3.45 0.23
CA HIS A 467 22.50 -3.44 -0.67
C HIS A 467 23.69 -4.21 -0.09
N ALA A 468 24.04 -3.99 1.19
CA ALA A 468 25.12 -4.72 1.84
C ALA A 468 24.86 -6.24 1.86
N MET A 469 23.60 -6.64 2.13
CA MET A 469 23.20 -8.03 2.12
C MET A 469 23.31 -8.64 0.71
N GLU A 470 22.90 -7.92 -0.32
CA GLU A 470 23.00 -8.34 -1.72
C GLU A 470 24.46 -8.59 -2.11
N VAL A 471 25.36 -7.66 -1.79
CA VAL A 471 26.81 -7.82 -2.04
C VAL A 471 27.37 -9.03 -1.27
N ALA A 472 26.95 -9.21 -0.01
CA ALA A 472 27.38 -10.34 0.79
C ALA A 472 26.88 -11.68 0.24
N LEU A 473 25.62 -11.73 -0.25
CA LEU A 473 25.05 -12.95 -0.86
C LEU A 473 25.70 -13.28 -2.20
N GLN A 474 26.07 -12.28 -3.01
CA GLN A 474 26.82 -12.51 -4.26
C GLN A 474 28.19 -13.18 -4.02
N ALA A 475 28.85 -12.79 -2.94
CA ALA A 475 30.15 -13.35 -2.55
C ALA A 475 30.04 -14.69 -1.78
N TYR A 476 28.85 -15.13 -1.43
CA TYR A 476 28.66 -16.34 -0.66
C TYR A 476 28.90 -17.61 -1.50
N GLU A 477 29.75 -18.51 -1.03
CA GLU A 477 30.15 -19.73 -1.75
C GLU A 477 29.29 -20.96 -1.47
N GLY A 478 28.40 -20.91 -0.47
CA GLY A 478 27.47 -22.00 -0.13
C GLY A 478 26.23 -22.03 -1.04
N ALA A 479 25.34 -22.97 -0.77
CA ALA A 479 24.05 -23.03 -1.44
C ALA A 479 23.07 -21.99 -0.84
N LEU A 480 22.29 -21.35 -1.69
CA LEU A 480 21.29 -20.36 -1.35
C LEU A 480 19.91 -20.78 -1.85
N VAL A 481 18.91 -20.70 -0.96
CA VAL A 481 17.49 -20.75 -1.31
C VAL A 481 16.85 -19.47 -0.79
N LEU A 482 16.35 -18.65 -1.69
CA LEU A 482 15.84 -17.31 -1.38
C LEU A 482 14.38 -17.18 -1.76
N VAL A 483 13.53 -16.84 -0.78
CA VAL A 483 12.19 -16.30 -1.01
C VAL A 483 12.28 -14.80 -0.79
N SER A 484 11.96 -14.02 -1.80
CA SER A 484 11.92 -12.56 -1.67
C SER A 484 10.91 -11.94 -2.65
N HIS A 485 10.30 -10.86 -2.21
CA HIS A 485 9.50 -10.00 -3.07
C HIS A 485 10.34 -8.83 -3.65
N ASP A 486 11.59 -8.72 -3.24
CA ASP A 486 12.58 -7.77 -3.78
C ASP A 486 13.17 -8.33 -5.08
N ARG A 487 12.70 -7.79 -6.21
CA ARG A 487 13.12 -8.21 -7.57
C ARG A 487 14.61 -7.98 -7.82
N HIS A 488 15.13 -6.86 -7.30
CA HIS A 488 16.53 -6.51 -7.46
C HIS A 488 17.44 -7.54 -6.78
N MET A 489 17.07 -7.95 -5.57
CA MET A 489 17.79 -9.00 -4.85
C MET A 489 17.70 -10.35 -5.56
N LEU A 490 16.51 -10.80 -6.01
CA LEU A 490 16.35 -12.05 -6.75
C LEU A 490 17.20 -12.06 -8.03
N ARG A 491 17.15 -10.98 -8.83
CA ARG A 491 17.91 -10.86 -10.09
C ARG A 491 19.42 -10.94 -9.90
N ASN A 492 19.92 -10.40 -8.78
CA ASN A 492 21.36 -10.31 -8.54
C ASN A 492 21.94 -11.49 -7.74
N THR A 493 21.10 -12.33 -7.12
CA THR A 493 21.56 -13.42 -6.24
C THR A 493 21.11 -14.81 -6.66
N ALA A 494 19.98 -14.96 -7.36
CA ALA A 494 19.48 -16.24 -7.84
C ALA A 494 19.96 -16.51 -9.28
N GLU A 495 20.36 -17.75 -9.56
CA GLU A 495 20.73 -18.24 -10.89
C GLU A 495 19.61 -19.07 -11.52
N GLU A 496 18.85 -19.79 -10.69
CA GLU A 496 17.73 -20.63 -11.08
C GLU A 496 16.47 -20.18 -10.33
N LEU A 497 15.33 -20.18 -11.01
CA LEU A 497 14.05 -19.79 -10.44
C LEU A 497 13.15 -21.01 -10.32
N LEU A 498 12.54 -21.22 -9.17
CA LEU A 498 11.53 -22.25 -8.92
C LEU A 498 10.18 -21.59 -8.71
N LEU A 499 9.17 -22.01 -9.46
CA LEU A 499 7.81 -21.53 -9.34
C LEU A 499 6.97 -22.50 -8.50
N VAL A 500 6.40 -21.99 -7.43
CA VAL A 500 5.47 -22.71 -6.55
C VAL A 500 4.05 -22.30 -6.90
N HIS A 501 3.31 -23.19 -7.55
CA HIS A 501 1.92 -22.95 -7.96
C HIS A 501 1.13 -24.27 -8.00
N ASP A 502 -0.18 -24.19 -7.82
CA ASP A 502 -1.15 -25.28 -7.95
C ASP A 502 -0.73 -26.60 -7.25
N GLY A 503 -0.04 -26.48 -6.10
CA GLY A 503 0.41 -27.64 -5.31
C GLY A 503 1.66 -28.34 -5.87
N GLN A 504 2.38 -27.71 -6.79
CA GLN A 504 3.60 -28.23 -7.42
C GLN A 504 4.75 -27.23 -7.31
N VAL A 505 5.96 -27.73 -7.55
CA VAL A 505 7.20 -26.93 -7.63
C VAL A 505 7.86 -27.26 -8.96
N GLU A 506 8.01 -26.27 -9.81
CA GLU A 506 8.57 -26.42 -11.15
C GLU A 506 9.72 -25.44 -11.38
N GLU A 507 10.69 -25.83 -12.19
CA GLU A 507 11.73 -24.93 -12.65
C GLU A 507 11.13 -23.90 -13.61
N TYR A 508 11.34 -22.61 -13.30
CA TYR A 508 10.88 -21.52 -14.14
C TYR A 508 11.99 -21.11 -15.12
N THR A 509 11.80 -21.41 -16.40
CA THR A 509 12.83 -21.30 -17.44
C THR A 509 12.99 -19.90 -18.03
N GLU A 510 12.01 -19.00 -17.80
CA GLU A 510 12.12 -17.59 -18.20
C GLU A 510 12.75 -16.75 -17.08
N ASP A 511 13.12 -15.51 -17.40
CA ASP A 511 13.61 -14.54 -16.44
C ASP A 511 12.48 -13.91 -15.59
N LEU A 512 12.84 -13.10 -14.60
CA LEU A 512 11.87 -12.36 -13.76
C LEU A 512 10.97 -11.44 -14.58
N GLU A 513 11.47 -10.88 -15.67
CA GLU A 513 10.66 -10.02 -16.56
C GLU A 513 9.61 -10.86 -17.32
N GLY A 514 9.94 -12.12 -17.65
CA GLY A 514 8.99 -13.09 -18.19
C GLY A 514 7.88 -13.39 -17.19
N TYR A 515 8.25 -13.63 -15.92
CA TYR A 515 7.30 -13.85 -14.85
C TYR A 515 6.38 -12.65 -14.63
N GLU A 516 6.92 -11.42 -14.62
CA GLU A 516 6.12 -10.18 -14.55
C GLU A 516 5.11 -10.07 -15.70
N ARG A 517 5.56 -10.33 -16.93
CA ARG A 517 4.68 -10.33 -18.12
C ARG A 517 3.58 -11.37 -18.02
N TRP A 518 3.91 -12.56 -17.55
CA TRP A 518 2.93 -13.64 -17.34
C TRP A 518 1.87 -13.26 -16.32
N ILE A 519 2.25 -12.71 -15.15
CA ILE A 519 1.34 -12.21 -14.13
C ILE A 519 0.42 -11.12 -14.71
N LEU A 520 1.00 -10.09 -15.34
CA LEU A 520 0.24 -8.97 -15.89
C LEU A 520 -0.72 -9.39 -17.01
N SER A 521 -0.38 -10.42 -17.78
CA SER A 521 -1.25 -10.98 -18.80
C SER A 521 -2.46 -11.70 -18.20
N SER A 522 -2.28 -12.41 -17.09
CA SER A 522 -3.36 -13.12 -16.39
C SER A 522 -4.36 -12.13 -15.76
N TYR A 523 -3.91 -11.03 -15.17
CA TYR A 523 -4.81 -9.96 -14.68
C TYR A 523 -5.65 -9.33 -15.82
N ARG A 524 -5.03 -9.02 -16.96
CA ARG A 524 -5.75 -8.48 -18.12
C ARG A 524 -6.79 -9.44 -18.71
N GLN A 525 -6.56 -10.74 -18.62
CA GLN A 525 -7.54 -11.75 -19.06
C GLN A 525 -8.74 -11.81 -18.10
N THR A 526 -8.52 -11.69 -16.80
CA THR A 526 -9.56 -11.65 -15.79
C THR A 526 -10.43 -10.38 -15.97
N GLU A 527 -9.81 -9.19 -16.16
CA GLU A 527 -10.54 -7.95 -16.43
C GLU A 527 -11.39 -8.02 -17.72
N LYS A 528 -10.89 -8.68 -18.77
CA LYS A 528 -11.66 -8.88 -20.02
C LYS A 528 -12.82 -9.86 -19.86
N ARG A 529 -12.68 -10.89 -19.02
CA ARG A 529 -13.78 -11.82 -18.68
C ARG A 529 -14.88 -11.10 -17.90
N ASP A 530 -14.51 -10.28 -16.91
CA ASP A 530 -15.47 -9.51 -16.12
C ASP A 530 -16.15 -8.41 -16.95
N ALA A 531 -15.44 -7.77 -17.87
CA ALA A 531 -16.03 -6.82 -18.82
C ALA A 531 -16.98 -7.50 -19.83
N GLY A 532 -16.68 -8.72 -20.24
CA GLY A 532 -17.51 -9.50 -21.17
C GLY A 532 -18.81 -10.01 -20.54
N THR A 533 -18.76 -10.44 -19.27
CA THR A 533 -19.94 -10.88 -18.52
C THR A 533 -20.85 -9.71 -18.12
N THR A 534 -20.29 -8.53 -17.85
CA THR A 534 -21.06 -7.31 -17.55
C THR A 534 -21.77 -6.74 -18.76
N ASP A 535 -21.24 -6.90 -19.98
CA ASP A 535 -21.88 -6.37 -21.19
C ASP A 535 -23.09 -7.22 -21.64
N THR A 536 -23.03 -8.56 -21.45
CA THR A 536 -24.17 -9.45 -21.68
C THR A 536 -25.30 -9.22 -20.67
N SER A 537 -24.98 -9.15 -19.39
CA SER A 537 -25.99 -8.90 -18.34
C SER A 537 -26.55 -7.48 -18.41
N ARG A 538 -25.78 -6.49 -18.83
CA ARG A 538 -26.23 -5.11 -19.07
C ARG A 538 -27.14 -5.02 -20.31
N LYS A 539 -26.84 -5.80 -21.33
CA LYS A 539 -27.64 -5.89 -22.53
C LYS A 539 -28.97 -6.59 -22.28
N GLU A 540 -28.97 -7.66 -21.49
CA GLU A 540 -30.18 -8.37 -21.03
C GLU A 540 -31.05 -7.52 -20.12
N LYS A 541 -30.45 -6.84 -19.11
CA LYS A 541 -31.17 -5.91 -18.22
C LYS A 541 -31.71 -4.68 -19.01
N ARG A 542 -30.97 -4.15 -19.99
CA ARG A 542 -31.47 -3.08 -20.87
C ARG A 542 -32.59 -3.56 -21.76
N GLN A 543 -32.54 -4.79 -22.30
CA GLN A 543 -33.63 -5.37 -23.07
C GLN A 543 -34.88 -5.64 -22.22
N GLN A 544 -34.70 -6.16 -21.01
CA GLN A 544 -35.79 -6.35 -20.04
C GLN A 544 -36.43 -5.03 -19.62
N ALA A 545 -35.61 -4.00 -19.31
CA ALA A 545 -36.11 -2.67 -19.00
C ALA A 545 -36.79 -1.98 -20.18
N ALA A 546 -36.32 -2.19 -21.43
CA ALA A 546 -36.95 -1.66 -22.63
C ALA A 546 -38.30 -2.35 -22.92
N THR A 547 -38.38 -3.68 -22.76
CA THR A 547 -39.65 -4.43 -22.92
C THR A 547 -40.64 -4.09 -21.80
N LEU A 548 -40.20 -3.84 -20.59
CA LEU A 548 -41.05 -3.37 -19.49
C LEU A 548 -41.60 -1.95 -19.78
N ARG A 549 -40.74 -1.02 -20.20
CA ARG A 549 -41.14 0.33 -20.60
C ARG A 549 -42.12 0.34 -21.78
N GLU A 550 -41.98 -0.56 -22.73
CA GLU A 550 -42.87 -0.68 -23.87
C GLU A 550 -44.25 -1.21 -23.47
N LYS A 551 -44.33 -2.08 -22.46
CA LYS A 551 -45.59 -2.58 -21.87
C LYS A 551 -46.27 -1.55 -20.97
N LEU A 552 -45.53 -0.75 -20.23
CA LEU A 552 -46.06 0.27 -19.32
C LEU A 552 -46.55 1.53 -20.02
N LYS A 553 -45.97 1.87 -21.18
CA LYS A 553 -46.30 3.09 -21.93
C LYS A 553 -47.77 3.21 -22.35
N PRO A 554 -48.47 2.16 -22.83
CA PRO A 554 -49.91 2.26 -23.16
C PRO A 554 -50.78 2.41 -21.91
N LEU A 555 -50.47 1.76 -20.80
CA LEU A 555 -51.17 1.86 -19.54
C LEU A 555 -51.05 3.25 -18.91
N GLN A 556 -49.86 3.82 -18.91
CA GLN A 556 -49.59 5.18 -18.44
C GLN A 556 -50.36 6.23 -19.27
N LYS A 557 -50.49 5.98 -20.62
CA LYS A 557 -51.27 6.85 -21.49
C LYS A 557 -52.79 6.74 -21.22
N GLN A 558 -53.26 5.55 -20.81
CA GLN A 558 -54.67 5.37 -20.42
C GLN A 558 -54.96 6.04 -19.07
N LEU A 559 -54.07 5.89 -18.07
CA LEU A 559 -54.18 6.54 -16.78
C LEU A 559 -54.26 8.06 -16.90
N ASN A 560 -53.31 8.67 -17.63
CA ASN A 560 -53.34 10.13 -17.89
C ASN A 560 -54.59 10.61 -18.59
N LYS A 561 -55.19 9.77 -19.45
CA LYS A 561 -56.49 10.09 -20.11
C LYS A 561 -57.63 10.05 -19.11
N THR A 562 -57.68 9.04 -18.22
CA THR A 562 -58.69 8.93 -17.19
C THR A 562 -58.62 10.11 -16.23
N GLU A 563 -57.43 10.50 -15.77
CA GLU A 563 -57.19 11.68 -14.93
C GLU A 563 -57.63 13.00 -15.58
N ALA A 564 -57.40 13.16 -16.89
CA ALA A 564 -57.87 14.32 -17.62
C ALA A 564 -59.39 14.37 -17.76
N ASP A 565 -60.05 13.20 -17.86
CA ASP A 565 -61.50 13.12 -17.90
C ASP A 565 -62.14 13.31 -16.53
N MET A 566 -61.51 12.82 -15.44
CA MET A 566 -61.85 13.12 -14.04
C MET A 566 -61.80 14.62 -13.75
N SER A 567 -60.72 15.29 -14.18
CA SER A 567 -60.57 16.74 -14.04
C SER A 567 -61.70 17.53 -14.74
N LYS A 568 -62.12 17.09 -15.94
CA LYS A 568 -63.26 17.70 -16.69
C LYS A 568 -64.58 17.52 -15.97
N VAL A 569 -64.83 16.33 -15.46
CA VAL A 569 -66.07 16.04 -14.71
C VAL A 569 -66.08 16.84 -13.39
N SER A 570 -64.95 16.94 -12.68
CA SER A 570 -64.83 17.75 -11.47
C SER A 570 -65.11 19.24 -11.72
N LEU A 571 -64.56 19.80 -12.79
CA LEU A 571 -64.85 21.18 -13.19
C LEU A 571 -66.33 21.37 -13.55
N ALA A 572 -66.92 20.45 -14.31
CA ALA A 572 -68.35 20.51 -14.69
C ALA A 572 -69.28 20.38 -13.44
N MET A 573 -68.90 19.54 -12.46
CA MET A 573 -69.62 19.45 -11.18
C MET A 573 -69.52 20.75 -10.38
N HIS A 574 -68.33 21.39 -10.37
CA HIS A 574 -68.16 22.67 -9.68
C HIS A 574 -69.02 23.76 -10.31
N ASP A 575 -69.07 23.83 -11.64
CA ASP A 575 -69.90 24.80 -12.38
C ASP A 575 -71.39 24.59 -12.09
N VAL A 576 -71.86 23.34 -12.11
CA VAL A 576 -73.25 23.02 -11.78
C VAL A 576 -73.61 23.35 -10.34
N ARG A 577 -72.73 23.07 -9.38
CA ARG A 577 -72.89 23.44 -7.98
C ARG A 577 -72.93 24.95 -7.76
N THR A 578 -72.02 25.69 -8.45
CA THR A 578 -72.02 27.16 -8.39
C THR A 578 -73.31 27.75 -8.93
N GLN A 579 -73.90 27.15 -9.98
CA GLN A 579 -75.21 27.55 -10.50
C GLN A 579 -76.33 27.20 -9.51
N LEU A 580 -76.29 26.05 -8.88
CA LEU A 580 -77.26 25.63 -7.86
C LEU A 580 -77.22 26.48 -6.59
N GLU A 581 -76.13 27.16 -6.27
CA GLU A 581 -76.01 28.10 -5.12
C GLU A 581 -76.73 29.43 -5.35
N ASN A 582 -77.19 29.69 -6.60
CA ASN A 582 -77.93 30.92 -6.87
C ASN A 582 -79.39 30.80 -6.41
N ASN A 583 -79.74 31.61 -5.39
CA ASN A 583 -81.03 31.63 -4.71
C ASN A 583 -82.20 31.97 -5.66
N ASP A 584 -81.99 32.61 -6.80
CA ASP A 584 -83.03 32.96 -7.78
C ASP A 584 -83.60 31.74 -8.51
N LEU A 585 -82.86 30.62 -8.55
CA LEU A 585 -83.28 29.37 -9.19
C LEU A 585 -84.36 28.60 -8.42
N TYR A 586 -84.62 28.95 -7.16
CA TYR A 586 -85.62 28.26 -6.32
C TYR A 586 -87.01 28.93 -6.42
N THR A 587 -87.22 29.88 -7.35
CA THR A 587 -88.52 30.49 -7.60
C THR A 587 -89.33 29.64 -8.58
N GLU A 588 -90.70 29.82 -8.58
CA GLU A 588 -91.60 29.00 -9.41
C GLU A 588 -91.33 29.11 -10.90
N ASP A 589 -90.85 30.25 -11.39
CA ASP A 589 -90.49 30.51 -12.77
C ASP A 589 -89.26 29.71 -13.29
N HIS A 590 -88.40 29.22 -12.43
CA HIS A 590 -87.16 28.51 -12.78
C HIS A 590 -87.20 27.01 -12.45
N ARG A 591 -88.33 26.45 -12.09
CA ARG A 591 -88.50 25.05 -11.64
C ARG A 591 -88.00 24.01 -12.64
N GLN A 592 -88.06 24.29 -13.92
CA GLN A 592 -87.59 23.39 -14.97
C GLN A 592 -86.07 23.42 -15.14
N THR A 593 -85.46 24.59 -15.00
CA THR A 593 -84.00 24.78 -15.03
C THR A 593 -83.34 24.15 -13.78
N LEU A 594 -83.97 24.23 -12.62
CA LEU A 594 -83.51 23.56 -11.39
C LEU A 594 -83.56 22.04 -11.52
N ALA A 595 -84.64 21.48 -12.09
CA ALA A 595 -84.74 20.05 -12.33
C ALA A 595 -83.70 19.52 -13.31
N ASP A 596 -83.37 20.28 -14.38
CA ASP A 596 -82.32 19.94 -15.34
C ASP A 596 -80.90 20.00 -14.69
N LEU A 597 -80.66 21.01 -13.89
CA LEU A 597 -79.35 21.11 -13.15
C LEU A 597 -79.14 20.00 -12.12
N LEU A 598 -80.20 19.63 -11.36
CA LEU A 598 -80.16 18.50 -10.39
C LEU A 598 -79.97 17.16 -11.10
N LYS A 599 -80.62 16.97 -12.26
CA LYS A 599 -80.40 15.80 -13.09
C LYS A 599 -78.99 15.73 -13.63
N ARG A 600 -78.43 16.86 -14.07
CA ARG A 600 -77.07 16.96 -14.58
C ARG A 600 -76.04 16.73 -13.46
N GLU A 601 -76.24 17.20 -12.24
CA GLU A 601 -75.38 16.88 -11.07
C GLU A 601 -75.42 15.38 -10.78
N GLY A 602 -76.60 14.73 -10.84
CA GLY A 602 -76.71 13.27 -10.67
C GLY A 602 -75.93 12.49 -11.71
N GLU A 603 -76.06 12.90 -13.00
CA GLU A 603 -75.33 12.26 -14.11
C GLU A 603 -73.82 12.44 -13.97
N LEU A 604 -73.37 13.62 -13.56
CA LEU A 604 -71.91 13.89 -13.32
C LEU A 604 -71.37 13.13 -12.12
N LYS A 605 -72.16 12.95 -11.02
CA LYS A 605 -71.76 12.12 -9.87
C LYS A 605 -71.54 10.66 -10.26
N VAL A 606 -72.49 10.06 -10.97
CA VAL A 606 -72.36 8.68 -11.48
C VAL A 606 -71.15 8.56 -12.38
N ARG A 607 -70.91 9.57 -13.22
CA ARG A 607 -69.75 9.55 -14.12
C ARG A 607 -68.40 9.72 -13.37
N ALA A 608 -68.36 10.47 -12.27
CA ALA A 608 -67.20 10.58 -11.41
C ALA A 608 -66.86 9.24 -10.75
N GLU A 609 -67.88 8.56 -10.19
CA GLU A 609 -67.74 7.25 -9.56
C GLU A 609 -67.22 6.18 -10.54
N GLU A 610 -67.78 6.16 -11.79
CA GLU A 610 -67.28 5.27 -12.85
C GLU A 610 -65.80 5.53 -13.21
N LEU A 611 -65.38 6.79 -13.27
CA LEU A 611 -64.00 7.16 -13.57
C LEU A 611 -63.04 6.85 -12.41
N ASP A 612 -63.48 7.00 -11.19
CA ASP A 612 -62.72 6.63 -10.00
C ASP A 612 -62.45 5.10 -9.95
N GLU A 613 -63.46 4.27 -10.24
CA GLU A 613 -63.27 2.82 -10.37
C GLU A 613 -62.29 2.45 -11.48
N ILE A 614 -62.40 3.05 -12.65
CA ILE A 614 -61.49 2.80 -13.76
C ILE A 614 -60.08 3.24 -13.43
N TRP A 615 -59.90 4.34 -12.73
CA TRP A 615 -58.58 4.87 -12.32
C TRP A 615 -57.91 3.92 -11.32
N LEU A 616 -58.65 3.43 -10.29
CA LEU A 616 -58.18 2.46 -9.29
C LEU A 616 -57.73 1.15 -9.97
N ASP A 617 -58.52 0.61 -10.89
CA ASP A 617 -58.18 -0.62 -11.63
C ASP A 617 -56.90 -0.44 -12.47
N GLN A 618 -56.77 0.70 -13.16
CA GLN A 618 -55.62 1.02 -13.97
C GLN A 618 -54.35 1.20 -13.11
N GLN A 619 -54.47 1.81 -11.95
CA GLN A 619 -53.38 2.00 -11.00
C GLN A 619 -52.89 0.67 -10.41
N GLN A 620 -53.85 -0.22 -10.03
CA GLN A 620 -53.52 -1.55 -9.52
C GLN A 620 -52.76 -2.40 -10.55
N VAL A 621 -53.20 -2.40 -11.80
CA VAL A 621 -52.54 -3.10 -12.90
C VAL A 621 -51.11 -2.52 -13.18
N LEU A 622 -50.95 -1.22 -13.00
CA LEU A 622 -49.62 -0.56 -13.18
C LEU A 622 -48.67 -0.91 -12.05
N GLU A 623 -49.15 -1.02 -10.79
CA GLU A 623 -48.38 -1.48 -9.66
C GLU A 623 -48.00 -2.97 -9.77
N GLU A 624 -48.91 -3.85 -10.15
CA GLU A 624 -48.64 -5.28 -10.37
C GLU A 624 -47.62 -5.56 -11.46
N LEU A 625 -47.51 -4.70 -12.49
CA LEU A 625 -46.54 -4.82 -13.57
C LEU A 625 -45.22 -4.11 -13.26
N SER A 626 -45.15 -3.28 -12.21
CA SER A 626 -43.93 -2.58 -11.78
C SER A 626 -43.16 -3.32 -10.67
N GLN A 627 -43.79 -4.29 -10.00
CA GLN A 627 -43.13 -5.27 -9.12
C GLN A 627 -42.51 -6.40 -9.95
#